data_66c95b8a9401079db36a0b4d987020f4
#
_entry.id   66c95b8a9401079db36a0b4d987020f4
#
_cell.length_a   1.000
_cell.length_b   1.000
_cell.length_c   1.000
_cell.angle_alpha   90.00
_cell.angle_beta   90.00
_cell.angle_gamma   90.00
#
_symmetry.space_group_name_H-M   'P 1'
#
loop_
_entity.id
_entity.type
_entity.pdbx_description
1 polymer ?
#
loop_
_entity_poly.entity_id
_entity_poly.type
_entity_poly.pdbx_seq_one_letter_code
_entity_poly.pdbx_strand_id
1 'polypeptide(L)'
;MGTKHIRHLVTELAARLSDRDFLRKAGISRRTMQEIFVRDKWEEALESLFPIRERLSCKQILELCHPELWALSGEPEEGWISFTYKFSTHILYPDPEFSEKAASYARGAYVYLNVLQFFFDEERKAVPFDPFNDFALLGEEEYQSCDRAGEYGRFVREFRDQYIYEMMRLNREATPFETLSHIAGVHHVAMTVARGLKKAGVPIDLALSSGAAAGHDLGKFGCKPNERVPYLHYYYTNQWFMAYKMEGIGHIAANHSTWDLELDNITVESLVLIYADFRVKQMRDENGKEITKIYSLKDSYDVILSKLDNVDEAKKNRYRAVYSRLYEFERYMRSLGADTELSGNPPKPEKRPDIAIQNSSQVVTSFLYFAIEHNIDVMHRLGSERQFGNILEAARSEKDWKNVRAYLNIFNEYSIHLDHKQKEQTISFLYELLLNREGDIRRQAAALIGKMFANFNAGYRKEIPADMADQDDRQARTLWETYMEKLICPDYRLTLQQKRRIQNSLKYVLLSGIEHSDDRVREEMLTIFYRWFDGSHELDEDARFALLDAVFSMPAELCARSGRLDCLADFAVDNMDHEDDRVRVAAVRALKVLTSVVTRENAC
;
A
#
# COMPACT_ATOMS: atom_id res chain seq x y z
N MET A 1 19.72 34.86 -30.97
CA MET A 1 18.99 33.59 -31.10
C MET A 1 17.47 33.74 -30.91
N GLY A 2 16.99 34.86 -30.29
CA GLY A 2 15.62 34.93 -29.79
C GLY A 2 14.48 34.74 -30.78
N THR A 3 14.27 35.69 -31.72
CA THR A 3 13.00 35.83 -32.44
C THR A 3 12.72 34.72 -33.49
N LYS A 4 13.73 34.20 -34.16
CA LYS A 4 13.54 33.08 -35.11
C LYS A 4 13.18 31.76 -34.44
N HIS A 5 13.73 31.52 -33.28
CA HIS A 5 13.45 30.30 -32.50
C HIS A 5 12.05 30.32 -31.90
N ILE A 6 11.63 31.47 -31.36
CA ILE A 6 10.27 31.66 -30.83
C ILE A 6 9.23 31.47 -31.92
N ARG A 7 9.42 32.06 -33.10
CA ARG A 7 8.53 31.86 -34.24
C ARG A 7 8.44 30.41 -34.67
N HIS A 8 9.53 29.66 -34.63
CA HIS A 8 9.52 28.24 -34.95
C HIS A 8 8.70 27.48 -33.91
N LEU A 9 8.90 27.70 -32.61
CA LEU A 9 8.13 27.08 -31.53
C LEU A 9 6.62 27.37 -31.63
N VAL A 10 6.24 28.63 -31.88
CA VAL A 10 4.84 28.99 -32.06
C VAL A 10 4.26 28.30 -33.30
N THR A 11 5.05 28.13 -34.35
CA THR A 11 4.61 27.41 -35.54
C THR A 11 4.40 25.92 -35.27
N GLU A 12 5.28 25.29 -34.53
CA GLU A 12 5.14 23.88 -34.12
C GLU A 12 3.96 23.67 -33.15
N LEU A 13 3.79 24.56 -32.18
CA LEU A 13 2.63 24.54 -31.29
C LEU A 13 1.32 24.71 -32.05
N ALA A 14 1.26 25.68 -32.99
CA ALA A 14 0.09 25.88 -33.86
C ALA A 14 -0.23 24.65 -34.70
N ALA A 15 0.80 23.99 -35.26
CA ALA A 15 0.63 22.77 -36.04
C ALA A 15 0.07 21.64 -35.16
N ARG A 16 0.61 21.47 -33.93
CA ARG A 16 0.16 20.47 -32.97
C ARG A 16 -1.28 20.70 -32.50
N LEU A 17 -1.67 21.95 -32.21
CA LEU A 17 -3.04 22.31 -31.81
C LEU A 17 -4.02 22.24 -32.98
N SER A 18 -3.52 22.25 -34.23
CA SER A 18 -4.33 22.10 -35.49
C SER A 18 -4.33 20.67 -36.00
N ASP A 19 -3.69 19.73 -35.32
CA ASP A 19 -3.69 18.32 -35.70
C ASP A 19 -5.09 17.73 -35.70
N ARG A 20 -5.39 16.93 -36.71
CA ARG A 20 -6.74 16.41 -36.95
C ARG A 20 -7.21 15.47 -35.85
N ASP A 21 -6.33 14.62 -35.36
CA ASP A 21 -6.68 13.62 -34.35
C ASP A 21 -6.82 14.28 -32.98
N PHE A 22 -5.97 15.25 -32.68
CA PHE A 22 -6.11 16.09 -31.50
C PHE A 22 -7.43 16.87 -31.49
N LEU A 23 -7.75 17.57 -32.57
CA LEU A 23 -9.00 18.35 -32.67
C LEU A 23 -10.25 17.48 -32.53
N ARG A 24 -10.23 16.28 -33.11
CA ARG A 24 -11.31 15.29 -32.92
C ARG A 24 -11.43 14.83 -31.47
N LYS A 25 -10.32 14.50 -30.83
CA LYS A 25 -10.26 14.09 -29.41
C LYS A 25 -10.77 15.20 -28.48
N ALA A 26 -10.37 16.43 -28.71
CA ALA A 26 -10.77 17.59 -27.94
C ALA A 26 -12.19 18.11 -28.26
N GLY A 27 -12.85 17.64 -29.31
CA GLY A 27 -14.15 18.13 -29.75
C GLY A 27 -14.13 19.59 -30.21
N ILE A 28 -13.01 20.03 -30.82
CA ILE A 28 -12.81 21.42 -31.29
C ILE A 28 -12.77 21.44 -32.82
N SER A 29 -13.48 22.41 -33.44
CA SER A 29 -13.37 22.59 -34.86
C SER A 29 -12.05 23.28 -35.25
N ARG A 30 -11.50 22.97 -36.42
CA ARG A 30 -10.29 23.63 -36.92
C ARG A 30 -10.48 25.15 -37.02
N ARG A 31 -11.66 25.58 -37.41
CA ARG A 31 -12.01 27.01 -37.51
C ARG A 31 -11.95 27.67 -36.13
N THR A 32 -12.57 27.07 -35.09
CA THR A 32 -12.53 27.59 -33.73
C THR A 32 -11.10 27.72 -33.24
N MET A 33 -10.26 26.70 -33.45
CA MET A 33 -8.86 26.74 -33.01
C MET A 33 -8.08 27.86 -33.72
N GLN A 34 -8.31 28.08 -35.01
CA GLN A 34 -7.68 29.18 -35.75
C GLN A 34 -8.14 30.56 -35.33
N GLU A 35 -9.38 30.70 -34.88
CA GLU A 35 -9.94 31.95 -34.39
C GLU A 35 -9.39 32.34 -33.01
N ILE A 36 -9.16 31.37 -32.12
CA ILE A 36 -8.68 31.63 -30.75
C ILE A 36 -7.15 31.69 -30.64
N PHE A 37 -6.40 30.92 -31.43
CA PHE A 37 -4.94 30.86 -31.37
C PHE A 37 -4.32 32.01 -32.21
N VAL A 38 -3.91 33.07 -31.51
CA VAL A 38 -3.31 34.28 -32.14
C VAL A 38 -1.78 34.21 -32.01
N ARG A 39 -1.08 33.93 -33.10
CA ARG A 39 0.37 33.73 -33.17
C ARG A 39 1.18 34.86 -32.56
N ASP A 40 0.89 36.10 -32.90
CA ASP A 40 1.64 37.26 -32.44
C ASP A 40 1.60 37.41 -30.93
N LYS A 41 0.46 37.09 -30.27
CA LYS A 41 0.33 37.08 -28.82
C LYS A 41 1.19 35.99 -28.17
N TRP A 42 1.26 34.84 -28.79
CA TRP A 42 2.11 33.74 -28.32
C TRP A 42 3.60 34.08 -28.50
N GLU A 43 4.02 34.72 -29.59
CA GLU A 43 5.39 35.16 -29.80
C GLU A 43 5.80 36.16 -28.72
N GLU A 44 4.97 37.18 -28.44
CA GLU A 44 5.20 38.16 -27.39
C GLU A 44 5.27 37.53 -25.98
N ALA A 45 4.32 36.66 -25.65
CA ALA A 45 4.28 35.99 -24.33
C ALA A 45 5.50 35.07 -24.10
N LEU A 46 5.98 34.40 -25.14
CA LEU A 46 7.14 33.52 -25.06
C LEU A 46 8.49 34.25 -24.98
N GLU A 47 8.58 35.50 -25.39
CA GLU A 47 9.84 36.28 -25.31
C GLU A 47 10.39 36.36 -23.88
N SER A 48 9.50 36.36 -22.87
CA SER A 48 9.88 36.40 -21.46
C SER A 48 10.33 35.03 -20.89
N LEU A 49 9.96 33.92 -21.52
CA LEU A 49 10.24 32.57 -21.05
C LEU A 49 11.43 31.91 -21.74
N PHE A 50 11.84 32.38 -22.92
CA PHE A 50 12.93 31.78 -23.67
C PHE A 50 14.23 32.59 -23.63
N PRO A 51 15.36 31.90 -23.55
CA PRO A 51 15.53 30.46 -23.54
C PRO A 51 15.11 29.81 -22.22
N ILE A 52 14.47 28.68 -22.29
CA ILE A 52 14.16 27.87 -21.10
C ILE A 52 15.47 27.51 -20.39
N ARG A 53 15.64 27.97 -19.14
CA ARG A 53 16.82 27.68 -18.32
C ARG A 53 16.51 26.80 -17.13
N GLU A 54 15.25 26.77 -16.74
CA GLU A 54 14.74 26.03 -15.59
C GLU A 54 13.46 25.31 -15.98
N ARG A 55 13.03 24.39 -15.14
CA ARG A 55 11.76 23.68 -15.35
C ARG A 55 10.58 24.63 -15.19
N LEU A 56 9.69 24.61 -16.17
CA LEU A 56 8.48 25.43 -16.15
C LEU A 56 7.43 24.80 -15.22
N SER A 57 6.80 25.63 -14.39
CA SER A 57 5.62 25.20 -13.63
C SER A 57 4.38 25.12 -14.54
N CYS A 58 3.42 24.27 -14.15
CA CYS A 58 2.12 24.21 -14.84
C CYS A 58 1.43 25.58 -14.82
N LYS A 59 1.58 26.33 -13.72
CA LYS A 59 1.04 27.69 -13.58
C LYS A 59 1.62 28.67 -14.60
N GLN A 60 2.94 28.66 -14.82
CA GLN A 60 3.57 29.53 -15.82
C GLN A 60 3.06 29.21 -17.24
N ILE A 61 2.89 27.93 -17.56
CA ILE A 61 2.33 27.50 -18.86
C ILE A 61 0.84 27.86 -18.94
N LEU A 62 0.09 27.76 -17.84
CA LEU A 62 -1.31 28.18 -17.80
C LEU A 62 -1.47 29.68 -18.15
N GLU A 63 -0.61 30.55 -17.61
CA GLU A 63 -0.64 31.97 -17.88
C GLU A 63 -0.53 32.30 -19.39
N LEU A 64 0.20 31.44 -20.15
CA LEU A 64 0.31 31.60 -21.60
C LEU A 64 -0.97 31.25 -22.35
N CYS A 65 -1.65 30.19 -21.98
CA CYS A 65 -2.80 29.65 -22.73
C CYS A 65 -4.16 29.99 -22.09
N HIS A 66 -4.19 30.69 -20.99
CA HIS A 66 -5.42 31.03 -20.27
C HIS A 66 -6.49 31.70 -21.13
N PRO A 67 -6.14 32.67 -22.03
CA PRO A 67 -7.13 33.29 -22.89
C PRO A 67 -7.87 32.31 -23.81
N GLU A 68 -7.15 31.31 -24.36
CA GLU A 68 -7.71 30.27 -25.21
C GLU A 68 -8.63 29.34 -24.40
N LEU A 69 -8.22 28.97 -23.17
CA LEU A 69 -9.02 28.11 -22.29
C LEU A 69 -10.34 28.79 -21.91
N TRP A 70 -10.26 30.06 -21.56
CA TRP A 70 -11.43 30.89 -21.25
C TRP A 70 -12.39 30.98 -22.44
N ALA A 71 -11.86 31.21 -23.63
CA ALA A 71 -12.67 31.30 -24.87
C ALA A 71 -13.36 29.96 -25.23
N LEU A 72 -12.77 28.83 -24.87
CA LEU A 72 -13.32 27.50 -25.17
C LEU A 72 -14.37 27.03 -24.18
N SER A 73 -14.21 27.31 -22.88
CA SER A 73 -14.97 26.63 -21.84
C SER A 73 -15.28 27.51 -20.61
N GLY A 74 -14.80 28.77 -20.56
CA GLY A 74 -14.88 29.59 -19.32
C GLY A 74 -13.85 29.18 -18.28
N GLU A 75 -14.11 29.45 -17.01
CA GLU A 75 -13.23 29.12 -15.88
C GLU A 75 -13.91 28.12 -14.94
N PRO A 76 -13.27 26.96 -14.65
CA PRO A 76 -13.77 26.04 -13.63
C PRO A 76 -13.67 26.68 -12.23
N GLU A 77 -14.62 26.41 -11.32
CA GLU A 77 -14.64 26.96 -9.95
C GLU A 77 -13.36 26.70 -9.17
N GLU A 78 -12.76 25.51 -9.32
CA GLU A 78 -11.51 25.12 -8.67
C GLU A 78 -10.25 25.65 -9.38
N GLY A 79 -10.40 26.35 -10.49
CA GLY A 79 -9.31 26.79 -11.36
C GLY A 79 -8.77 25.68 -12.27
N TRP A 80 -8.09 26.10 -13.35
CA TRP A 80 -7.64 25.20 -14.40
C TRP A 80 -6.64 24.13 -13.97
N ILE A 81 -5.73 24.42 -13.05
CA ILE A 81 -4.73 23.43 -12.59
C ILE A 81 -5.43 22.26 -11.89
N SER A 82 -6.26 22.57 -10.89
CA SER A 82 -6.98 21.53 -10.12
C SER A 82 -7.99 20.78 -10.99
N PHE A 83 -8.72 21.49 -11.83
CA PHE A 83 -9.65 20.86 -12.76
C PHE A 83 -8.94 19.94 -13.75
N THR A 84 -7.87 20.41 -14.41
CA THR A 84 -7.15 19.61 -15.41
C THR A 84 -6.47 18.40 -14.80
N TYR A 85 -5.99 18.50 -13.56
CA TYR A 85 -5.53 17.34 -12.80
C TYR A 85 -6.64 16.29 -12.62
N LYS A 86 -7.81 16.68 -12.12
CA LYS A 86 -8.97 15.79 -11.98
C LYS A 86 -9.44 15.24 -13.32
N PHE A 87 -9.41 16.06 -14.37
CA PHE A 87 -9.76 15.64 -15.72
C PHE A 87 -8.79 14.59 -16.27
N SER A 88 -7.49 14.74 -16.06
CA SER A 88 -6.49 13.76 -16.47
C SER A 88 -6.60 12.45 -15.68
N THR A 89 -6.90 12.51 -14.37
CA THR A 89 -7.21 11.30 -13.61
C THR A 89 -8.48 10.60 -14.10
N HIS A 90 -9.50 11.37 -14.51
CA HIS A 90 -10.73 10.84 -15.08
C HIS A 90 -10.51 10.18 -16.47
N ILE A 91 -9.53 10.63 -17.24
CA ILE A 91 -9.13 9.94 -18.50
C ILE A 91 -8.61 8.53 -18.19
N LEU A 92 -7.79 8.37 -17.14
CA LEU A 92 -7.22 7.08 -16.76
C LEU A 92 -8.22 6.18 -16.05
N TYR A 93 -8.96 6.76 -15.12
CA TYR A 93 -9.91 6.09 -14.24
C TYR A 93 -11.25 6.84 -14.25
N PRO A 94 -12.16 6.51 -15.16
CA PRO A 94 -13.43 7.21 -15.31
C PRO A 94 -14.24 7.24 -14.00
N ASP A 95 -14.58 8.45 -13.55
CA ASP A 95 -15.44 8.70 -12.40
C ASP A 95 -16.82 9.18 -12.89
N PRO A 96 -17.90 8.40 -12.67
CA PRO A 96 -19.25 8.79 -13.06
C PRO A 96 -19.72 10.12 -12.45
N GLU A 97 -19.32 10.42 -11.21
CA GLU A 97 -19.72 11.65 -10.52
C GLU A 97 -19.07 12.91 -11.11
N PHE A 98 -17.89 12.75 -11.70
CA PHE A 98 -17.16 13.85 -12.35
C PHE A 98 -17.54 14.02 -13.84
N SER A 99 -18.22 13.06 -14.47
CA SER A 99 -18.40 12.98 -15.93
C SER A 99 -19.10 14.21 -16.54
N GLU A 100 -20.13 14.75 -15.91
CA GLU A 100 -20.85 15.93 -16.39
C GLU A 100 -19.96 17.19 -16.36
N LYS A 101 -19.27 17.38 -15.26
CA LYS A 101 -18.32 18.49 -15.06
C LYS A 101 -17.13 18.35 -16.02
N ALA A 102 -16.61 17.13 -16.19
CA ALA A 102 -15.55 16.82 -17.15
C ALA A 102 -15.97 17.22 -18.57
N ALA A 103 -17.18 16.87 -19.01
CA ALA A 103 -17.68 17.20 -20.34
C ALA A 103 -17.80 18.73 -20.57
N SER A 104 -18.18 19.48 -19.54
CA SER A 104 -18.37 20.94 -19.63
C SER A 104 -17.07 21.70 -19.96
N TYR A 105 -15.93 21.24 -19.43
CA TYR A 105 -14.63 21.91 -19.58
C TYR A 105 -13.62 21.11 -20.42
N ALA A 106 -14.03 19.98 -21.02
CA ALA A 106 -13.14 19.07 -21.73
C ALA A 106 -12.28 19.74 -22.81
N ARG A 107 -12.85 20.69 -23.58
CA ARG A 107 -12.14 21.39 -24.65
C ARG A 107 -10.94 22.15 -24.14
N GLY A 108 -11.13 22.95 -23.10
CA GLY A 108 -10.05 23.69 -22.45
C GLY A 108 -9.01 22.76 -21.83
N ALA A 109 -9.44 21.72 -21.12
CA ALA A 109 -8.54 20.76 -20.48
C ALA A 109 -7.64 20.04 -21.50
N TYR A 110 -8.18 19.58 -22.63
CA TYR A 110 -7.37 18.96 -23.69
C TYR A 110 -6.37 19.95 -24.30
N VAL A 111 -6.77 21.20 -24.53
CA VAL A 111 -5.84 22.23 -25.01
C VAL A 111 -4.72 22.44 -24.01
N TYR A 112 -5.06 22.62 -22.74
CA TYR A 112 -4.06 22.82 -21.70
C TYR A 112 -3.09 21.64 -21.58
N LEU A 113 -3.58 20.40 -21.53
CA LEU A 113 -2.76 19.20 -21.51
C LEU A 113 -1.81 19.10 -22.71
N ASN A 114 -2.30 19.46 -23.90
CA ASN A 114 -1.47 19.42 -25.11
C ASN A 114 -0.41 20.53 -25.12
N VAL A 115 -0.73 21.70 -24.58
CA VAL A 115 0.23 22.80 -24.38
C VAL A 115 1.28 22.42 -23.33
N LEU A 116 0.86 21.84 -22.19
CA LEU A 116 1.78 21.31 -21.17
C LEU A 116 2.75 20.30 -21.78
N GLN A 117 2.22 19.32 -22.52
CA GLN A 117 3.03 18.29 -23.16
C GLN A 117 4.04 18.90 -24.14
N PHE A 118 3.65 19.90 -24.93
CA PHE A 118 4.55 20.59 -25.83
C PHE A 118 5.71 21.27 -25.09
N PHE A 119 5.41 22.04 -24.05
CA PHE A 119 6.44 22.74 -23.28
C PHE A 119 7.33 21.80 -22.48
N PHE A 120 6.82 20.71 -21.97
CA PHE A 120 7.63 19.71 -21.28
C PHE A 120 8.54 18.94 -22.25
N ASP A 121 8.10 18.70 -23.49
CA ASP A 121 8.96 18.16 -24.54
C ASP A 121 10.12 19.13 -24.88
N GLU A 122 9.87 20.44 -24.94
CA GLU A 122 10.90 21.47 -25.17
C GLU A 122 11.83 21.63 -23.96
N GLU A 123 11.27 21.60 -22.74
CA GLU A 123 12.04 21.62 -21.50
C GLU A 123 13.07 20.49 -21.44
N ARG A 124 12.70 19.26 -21.79
CA ARG A 124 13.59 18.10 -21.83
C ARG A 124 14.75 18.25 -22.82
N LYS A 125 14.59 19.05 -23.88
CA LYS A 125 15.69 19.33 -24.82
C LYS A 125 16.69 20.36 -24.27
N ALA A 126 16.23 21.25 -23.40
CA ALA A 126 16.98 22.42 -22.95
C ALA A 126 17.59 22.27 -21.54
N VAL A 127 16.91 21.53 -20.65
CA VAL A 127 17.29 21.37 -19.23
C VAL A 127 17.94 19.98 -19.04
N PRO A 128 19.02 19.88 -18.25
CA PRO A 128 19.66 18.59 -17.94
C PRO A 128 18.66 17.59 -17.34
N PHE A 129 18.86 16.31 -17.67
CA PHE A 129 18.06 15.21 -17.11
C PHE A 129 18.12 15.23 -15.58
N ASP A 130 16.95 15.08 -14.96
CA ASP A 130 16.79 15.01 -13.51
C ASP A 130 16.02 13.73 -13.16
N PRO A 131 16.65 12.78 -12.44
CA PRO A 131 16.06 11.48 -12.12
C PRO A 131 14.81 11.55 -11.24
N PHE A 132 14.51 12.70 -10.64
CA PHE A 132 13.30 12.90 -9.84
C PHE A 132 12.19 13.67 -10.57
N ASN A 133 12.45 14.09 -11.79
CA ASN A 133 11.48 14.85 -12.61
C ASN A 133 11.24 14.22 -13.97
N ASP A 134 12.15 13.40 -14.48
CA ASP A 134 12.07 12.86 -15.83
C ASP A 134 12.13 11.35 -15.87
N PHE A 135 11.47 10.78 -16.90
CA PHE A 135 11.59 9.38 -17.27
C PHE A 135 12.50 9.24 -18.48
N ALA A 136 13.58 8.47 -18.33
CA ALA A 136 14.41 8.04 -19.46
C ALA A 136 13.80 6.77 -20.06
N LEU A 137 12.59 6.88 -20.66
CA LEU A 137 11.94 5.77 -21.35
C LEU A 137 12.85 5.26 -22.49
N LEU A 138 12.71 3.97 -22.83
CA LEU A 138 13.50 3.36 -23.90
C LEU A 138 13.19 3.99 -25.25
N GLY A 139 14.22 4.29 -26.02
CA GLY A 139 14.08 4.67 -27.42
C GLY A 139 13.60 3.49 -28.26
N GLU A 140 13.06 3.80 -29.46
CA GLU A 140 12.49 2.79 -30.33
C GLU A 140 13.50 1.68 -30.69
N GLU A 141 14.73 2.02 -31.04
CA GLU A 141 15.78 1.05 -31.35
C GLU A 141 16.11 0.14 -30.15
N GLU A 142 16.09 0.68 -28.93
CA GLU A 142 16.39 -0.07 -27.70
C GLU A 142 15.27 -1.06 -27.38
N TYR A 143 14.00 -0.62 -27.38
CA TYR A 143 12.91 -1.53 -27.02
C TYR A 143 12.54 -2.53 -28.11
N GLN A 144 12.77 -2.23 -29.40
CA GLN A 144 12.54 -3.19 -30.48
C GLN A 144 13.43 -4.45 -30.34
N SER A 145 14.54 -4.36 -29.62
CA SER A 145 15.39 -5.51 -29.30
C SER A 145 14.91 -6.36 -28.11
N CYS A 146 13.82 -5.99 -27.46
CA CYS A 146 13.26 -6.67 -26.30
C CYS A 146 12.17 -7.69 -26.69
N ASP A 147 11.99 -8.74 -25.90
CA ASP A 147 10.99 -9.77 -26.16
C ASP A 147 9.56 -9.20 -26.12
N ARG A 148 9.31 -8.17 -25.28
CA ARG A 148 8.00 -7.52 -25.13
C ARG A 148 7.90 -6.16 -25.83
N ALA A 149 8.65 -5.97 -26.92
CA ALA A 149 8.67 -4.73 -27.70
C ALA A 149 7.29 -4.18 -28.07
N GLY A 150 6.39 -5.05 -28.55
CA GLY A 150 5.03 -4.64 -28.94
C GLY A 150 4.16 -4.18 -27.76
N GLU A 151 4.34 -4.77 -26.59
CA GLU A 151 3.66 -4.39 -25.37
C GLU A 151 4.18 -3.03 -24.87
N TYR A 152 5.50 -2.86 -24.88
CA TYR A 152 6.12 -1.60 -24.48
C TYR A 152 5.79 -0.44 -25.43
N GLY A 153 5.72 -0.70 -26.73
CA GLY A 153 5.28 0.29 -27.69
C GLY A 153 3.84 0.78 -27.44
N ARG A 154 2.95 -0.12 -26.96
CA ARG A 154 1.62 0.29 -26.47
C ARG A 154 1.74 1.14 -25.21
N PHE A 155 2.57 0.74 -24.24
CA PHE A 155 2.80 1.51 -23.03
C PHE A 155 3.25 2.94 -23.32
N VAL A 156 4.28 3.12 -24.14
CA VAL A 156 4.79 4.46 -24.52
C VAL A 156 3.71 5.31 -25.16
N ARG A 157 2.92 4.72 -26.06
CA ARG A 157 1.82 5.42 -26.71
C ARG A 157 0.75 5.84 -25.71
N GLU A 158 0.23 4.92 -24.89
CA GLU A 158 -0.81 5.23 -23.91
C GLU A 158 -0.32 6.21 -22.83
N PHE A 159 0.95 6.08 -22.40
CA PHE A 159 1.58 7.00 -21.46
C PHE A 159 1.58 8.44 -21.99
N ARG A 160 1.81 8.60 -23.30
CA ARG A 160 1.79 9.90 -23.97
C ARG A 160 0.38 10.38 -24.30
N ASP A 161 -0.44 9.52 -24.89
CA ASP A 161 -1.77 9.90 -25.40
C ASP A 161 -2.78 10.20 -24.29
N GLN A 162 -2.57 9.63 -23.10
CA GLN A 162 -3.39 9.89 -21.91
C GLN A 162 -2.80 10.96 -20.99
N TYR A 163 -1.74 11.64 -21.43
CA TYR A 163 -1.11 12.74 -20.70
C TYR A 163 -0.64 12.35 -19.28
N ILE A 164 -0.11 11.14 -19.11
CA ILE A 164 0.24 10.61 -17.78
C ILE A 164 1.35 11.44 -17.11
N TYR A 165 2.36 11.84 -17.88
CA TYR A 165 3.44 12.70 -17.35
C TYR A 165 2.91 14.07 -16.95
N GLU A 166 2.07 14.67 -17.79
CA GLU A 166 1.44 15.96 -17.55
C GLU A 166 0.54 15.92 -16.31
N MET A 167 -0.20 14.83 -16.13
CA MET A 167 -1.00 14.58 -14.92
C MET A 167 -0.13 14.55 -13.67
N MET A 168 1.03 13.85 -13.71
CA MET A 168 1.96 13.80 -12.58
C MET A 168 2.56 15.17 -12.25
N ARG A 169 2.82 16.00 -13.27
CA ARG A 169 3.28 17.38 -13.10
C ARG A 169 2.17 18.25 -12.49
N LEU A 170 0.93 18.12 -12.96
CA LEU A 170 -0.24 18.79 -12.37
C LEU A 170 -0.51 18.35 -10.93
N ASN A 171 -0.36 17.07 -10.61
CA ASN A 171 -0.50 16.54 -9.25
C ASN A 171 0.35 17.30 -8.24
N ARG A 172 1.61 17.58 -8.58
CA ARG A 172 2.56 18.33 -7.74
C ARG A 172 2.07 19.74 -7.37
N GLU A 173 1.30 20.38 -8.26
CA GLU A 173 0.80 21.74 -8.07
C GLU A 173 -0.65 21.78 -7.56
N ALA A 174 -1.42 20.73 -7.81
CA ALA A 174 -2.83 20.65 -7.46
C ALA A 174 -3.08 20.04 -6.07
N THR A 175 -2.15 19.23 -5.57
CA THR A 175 -2.32 18.47 -4.31
C THR A 175 -1.11 18.61 -3.40
N PRO A 176 -1.25 18.38 -2.08
CA PRO A 176 -0.11 18.35 -1.16
C PRO A 176 0.76 17.10 -1.33
N PHE A 177 0.35 16.12 -2.14
CA PHE A 177 1.05 14.86 -2.36
C PHE A 177 1.75 14.89 -3.71
N GLU A 178 2.98 14.44 -3.74
CA GLU A 178 3.77 14.37 -4.95
C GLU A 178 4.14 12.92 -5.28
N THR A 179 3.74 12.45 -6.46
CA THR A 179 4.05 11.10 -6.93
C THR A 179 5.16 11.05 -7.97
N LEU A 180 5.33 12.11 -8.75
CA LEU A 180 6.27 12.14 -9.88
C LEU A 180 7.71 11.84 -9.45
N SER A 181 8.21 12.49 -8.40
CA SER A 181 9.61 12.31 -7.99
C SER A 181 9.89 10.90 -7.49
N HIS A 182 8.91 10.27 -6.84
CA HIS A 182 9.02 8.87 -6.44
C HIS A 182 9.08 7.95 -7.66
N ILE A 183 8.09 8.03 -8.55
CA ILE A 183 8.00 7.14 -9.72
C ILE A 183 9.20 7.33 -10.65
N ALA A 184 9.60 8.57 -10.92
CA ALA A 184 10.77 8.87 -11.73
C ALA A 184 12.07 8.35 -11.09
N GLY A 185 12.24 8.53 -9.78
CA GLY A 185 13.38 7.99 -9.03
C GLY A 185 13.45 6.47 -9.08
N VAL A 186 12.32 5.78 -8.89
CA VAL A 186 12.22 4.32 -9.01
C VAL A 186 12.58 3.87 -10.42
N HIS A 187 12.05 4.53 -11.44
CA HIS A 187 12.38 4.24 -12.84
C HIS A 187 13.89 4.41 -13.11
N HIS A 188 14.49 5.49 -12.61
CA HIS A 188 15.94 5.74 -12.78
C HIS A 188 16.79 4.63 -12.15
N VAL A 189 16.50 4.25 -10.90
CA VAL A 189 17.23 3.16 -10.21
C VAL A 189 17.02 1.84 -10.95
N ALA A 190 15.79 1.50 -11.27
CA ALA A 190 15.44 0.25 -11.96
C ALA A 190 16.17 0.13 -13.30
N MET A 191 16.15 1.18 -14.13
CA MET A 191 16.78 1.14 -15.44
C MET A 191 18.30 1.13 -15.40
N THR A 192 18.92 1.84 -14.44
CA THR A 192 20.37 1.79 -14.23
C THR A 192 20.82 0.36 -13.91
N VAL A 193 20.13 -0.28 -12.99
CA VAL A 193 20.42 -1.67 -12.58
C VAL A 193 20.12 -2.66 -13.70
N ALA A 194 18.93 -2.56 -14.34
CA ALA A 194 18.51 -3.47 -15.40
C ALA A 194 19.47 -3.46 -16.60
N ARG A 195 19.92 -2.27 -17.03
CA ARG A 195 20.92 -2.15 -18.10
C ARG A 195 22.28 -2.77 -17.69
N GLY A 196 22.69 -2.59 -16.43
CA GLY A 196 23.89 -3.25 -15.88
C GLY A 196 23.79 -4.77 -15.93
N LEU A 197 22.67 -5.34 -15.50
CA LEU A 197 22.39 -6.78 -15.52
C LEU A 197 22.33 -7.31 -16.95
N LYS A 198 21.66 -6.64 -17.87
CA LYS A 198 21.60 -7.03 -19.30
C LYS A 198 22.99 -7.05 -19.92
N LYS A 199 23.82 -6.02 -19.64
CA LYS A 199 25.20 -5.96 -20.10
C LYS A 199 26.05 -7.10 -19.55
N ALA A 200 25.78 -7.57 -18.36
CA ALA A 200 26.43 -8.72 -17.74
C ALA A 200 25.91 -10.08 -18.23
N GLY A 201 24.94 -10.11 -19.15
CA GLY A 201 24.37 -11.32 -19.73
C GLY A 201 23.25 -11.96 -18.92
N VAL A 202 22.68 -11.25 -17.95
CA VAL A 202 21.46 -11.69 -17.27
C VAL A 202 20.28 -11.57 -18.23
N PRO A 203 19.43 -12.60 -18.35
CA PRO A 203 18.27 -12.57 -19.23
C PRO A 203 17.15 -11.70 -18.62
N ILE A 204 17.28 -10.38 -18.76
CA ILE A 204 16.32 -9.39 -18.31
C ILE A 204 15.73 -8.63 -19.50
N ASP A 205 14.40 -8.45 -19.50
CA ASP A 205 13.70 -7.64 -20.48
C ASP A 205 13.60 -6.18 -20.02
N LEU A 206 14.32 -5.29 -20.74
CA LEU A 206 14.34 -3.86 -20.40
C LEU A 206 12.97 -3.19 -20.64
N ALA A 207 12.19 -3.68 -21.61
CA ALA A 207 10.87 -3.14 -21.92
C ALA A 207 9.90 -3.38 -20.75
N LEU A 208 9.89 -4.60 -20.21
CA LEU A 208 9.11 -4.93 -19.01
C LEU A 208 9.57 -4.10 -17.81
N SER A 209 10.88 -4.03 -17.57
CA SER A 209 11.46 -3.28 -16.44
C SER A 209 11.11 -1.79 -16.52
N SER A 210 11.23 -1.17 -17.70
CA SER A 210 10.94 0.26 -17.90
C SER A 210 9.47 0.58 -17.77
N GLY A 211 8.61 -0.18 -18.43
CA GLY A 211 7.16 0.04 -18.38
C GLY A 211 6.60 -0.15 -16.97
N ALA A 212 7.04 -1.22 -16.30
CA ALA A 212 6.61 -1.50 -14.93
C ALA A 212 7.11 -0.42 -13.95
N ALA A 213 8.37 -0.01 -14.03
CA ALA A 213 8.89 1.02 -13.14
C ALA A 213 8.25 2.40 -13.36
N ALA A 214 7.92 2.77 -14.61
CA ALA A 214 7.24 4.02 -14.91
C ALA A 214 5.75 4.01 -14.55
N GLY A 215 5.13 2.83 -14.43
CA GLY A 215 3.69 2.70 -14.23
C GLY A 215 3.27 2.04 -12.91
N HIS A 216 4.21 1.64 -12.03
CA HIS A 216 3.90 0.84 -10.84
C HIS A 216 2.88 1.50 -9.87
N ASP A 217 2.91 2.79 -9.79
CA ASP A 217 2.09 3.61 -8.88
C ASP A 217 0.95 4.36 -9.59
N LEU A 218 0.66 4.07 -10.87
CA LEU A 218 -0.43 4.74 -11.60
C LEU A 218 -1.78 4.58 -10.90
N GLY A 219 -2.00 3.46 -10.24
CA GLY A 219 -3.23 3.19 -9.49
C GLY A 219 -3.50 4.15 -8.34
N LYS A 220 -2.49 4.87 -7.83
CA LYS A 220 -2.70 5.92 -6.82
C LYS A 220 -3.65 7.01 -7.32
N PHE A 221 -3.63 7.30 -8.62
CA PHE A 221 -4.52 8.28 -9.24
C PHE A 221 -5.95 7.75 -9.45
N GLY A 222 -6.16 6.43 -9.36
CA GLY A 222 -7.47 5.80 -9.43
C GLY A 222 -8.20 5.69 -8.09
N CYS A 223 -7.47 5.83 -6.98
CA CYS A 223 -8.04 5.71 -5.65
C CYS A 223 -8.93 6.91 -5.32
N LYS A 224 -10.12 6.63 -4.74
CA LYS A 224 -11.05 7.65 -4.28
C LYS A 224 -10.63 8.21 -2.91
N PRO A 225 -11.10 9.39 -2.51
CA PRO A 225 -10.69 10.04 -1.25
C PRO A 225 -10.93 9.21 0.02
N ASN A 226 -11.93 8.32 0.00
CA ASN A 226 -12.30 7.44 1.11
C ASN A 226 -11.72 6.02 0.99
N GLU A 227 -10.94 5.75 -0.05
CA GLU A 227 -10.30 4.46 -0.27
C GLU A 227 -8.89 4.42 0.33
N ARG A 228 -8.48 3.20 0.72
CA ARG A 228 -7.12 2.97 1.26
C ARG A 228 -6.11 2.87 0.12
N VAL A 229 -5.56 4.00 -0.26
CA VAL A 229 -4.55 4.13 -1.33
C VAL A 229 -3.43 3.07 -1.24
N PRO A 230 -2.83 2.80 -0.06
CA PRO A 230 -1.71 1.85 0.02
C PRO A 230 -2.05 0.43 -0.43
N TYR A 231 -3.32 0.06 -0.44
CA TYR A 231 -3.76 -1.30 -0.77
C TYR A 231 -4.50 -1.37 -2.10
N LEU A 232 -5.23 -0.32 -2.45
CA LEU A 232 -6.06 -0.33 -3.65
C LEU A 232 -5.34 0.15 -4.90
N HIS A 233 -4.22 0.86 -4.77
CA HIS A 233 -3.49 1.31 -5.95
C HIS A 233 -2.96 0.14 -6.81
N TYR A 234 -2.69 -1.04 -6.22
CA TYR A 234 -2.31 -2.25 -7.00
C TYR A 234 -3.44 -2.69 -7.92
N TYR A 235 -4.66 -2.69 -7.40
CA TYR A 235 -5.85 -3.04 -8.18
C TYR A 235 -6.03 -2.08 -9.35
N TYR A 236 -6.01 -0.77 -9.11
CA TYR A 236 -6.16 0.22 -10.18
C TYR A 236 -4.98 0.21 -11.16
N THR A 237 -3.75 -0.01 -10.68
CA THR A 237 -2.59 -0.24 -11.56
C THR A 237 -2.84 -1.41 -12.49
N ASN A 238 -3.21 -2.57 -11.95
CA ASN A 238 -3.51 -3.76 -12.74
C ASN A 238 -4.65 -3.52 -13.73
N GLN A 239 -5.74 -2.89 -13.31
CA GLN A 239 -6.88 -2.56 -14.16
C GLN A 239 -6.48 -1.74 -15.40
N TRP A 240 -5.65 -0.71 -15.20
CA TRP A 240 -5.19 0.13 -16.31
C TRP A 240 -4.36 -0.68 -17.32
N PHE A 241 -3.39 -1.45 -16.86
CA PHE A 241 -2.56 -2.26 -17.73
C PHE A 241 -3.37 -3.33 -18.51
N MET A 242 -4.32 -4.00 -17.83
CA MET A 242 -5.19 -5.00 -18.45
C MET A 242 -6.12 -4.37 -19.50
N ALA A 243 -6.69 -3.19 -19.25
CA ALA A 243 -7.54 -2.48 -20.20
C ALA A 243 -6.83 -2.19 -21.53
N TYR A 244 -5.51 -1.97 -21.50
CA TYR A 244 -4.70 -1.68 -22.68
C TYR A 244 -3.87 -2.88 -23.17
N LYS A 245 -4.16 -4.10 -22.71
CA LYS A 245 -3.51 -5.35 -23.11
C LYS A 245 -2.00 -5.33 -22.92
N MET A 246 -1.60 -4.93 -21.70
CA MET A 246 -0.21 -4.85 -21.26
C MET A 246 0.01 -5.76 -20.05
N GLU A 247 -0.37 -7.04 -20.20
CA GLU A 247 -0.42 -8.01 -19.09
C GLU A 247 0.95 -8.26 -18.46
N GLY A 248 2.02 -8.35 -19.26
CA GLY A 248 3.37 -8.62 -18.75
C GLY A 248 3.93 -7.45 -17.95
N ILE A 249 3.79 -6.21 -18.44
CA ILE A 249 4.19 -5.00 -17.72
C ILE A 249 3.30 -4.83 -16.48
N GLY A 250 1.99 -4.98 -16.65
CA GLY A 250 1.01 -4.81 -15.59
C GLY A 250 1.20 -5.78 -14.43
N HIS A 251 1.56 -7.04 -14.72
CA HIS A 251 1.86 -8.02 -13.70
C HIS A 251 3.04 -7.59 -12.81
N ILE A 252 4.15 -7.17 -13.42
CA ILE A 252 5.32 -6.70 -12.68
C ILE A 252 4.98 -5.43 -11.89
N ALA A 253 4.30 -4.47 -12.53
CA ALA A 253 3.90 -3.22 -11.90
C ALA A 253 2.98 -3.44 -10.69
N ALA A 254 1.93 -4.26 -10.83
CA ALA A 254 1.00 -4.55 -9.75
C ALA A 254 1.62 -5.36 -8.60
N ASN A 255 2.72 -6.09 -8.87
CA ASN A 255 3.39 -6.94 -7.88
C ASN A 255 4.48 -6.23 -7.07
N HIS A 256 4.73 -4.95 -7.29
CA HIS A 256 5.86 -4.25 -6.67
C HIS A 256 5.77 -4.14 -5.14
N SER A 257 4.61 -4.32 -4.55
CA SER A 257 4.42 -4.30 -3.09
C SER A 257 3.95 -5.62 -2.50
N THR A 258 3.86 -6.67 -3.28
CA THR A 258 3.65 -8.04 -2.76
C THR A 258 4.98 -8.73 -2.45
N TRP A 259 6.06 -7.95 -2.38
CA TRP A 259 7.42 -8.39 -2.09
C TRP A 259 7.59 -9.06 -0.72
N ASP A 260 6.66 -8.85 0.20
CA ASP A 260 6.63 -9.53 1.49
C ASP A 260 6.02 -10.94 1.43
N LEU A 261 5.42 -11.34 0.30
CA LEU A 261 4.74 -12.61 0.18
C LEU A 261 5.63 -13.74 -0.35
N GLU A 262 6.34 -13.57 -1.48
CA GLU A 262 7.09 -14.67 -2.12
C GLU A 262 8.28 -14.19 -2.98
N LEU A 263 9.33 -13.64 -2.36
CA LEU A 263 10.55 -13.22 -3.09
C LEU A 263 11.27 -14.37 -3.82
N ASP A 264 11.03 -15.62 -3.45
CA ASP A 264 11.73 -16.76 -4.03
C ASP A 264 11.25 -17.13 -5.44
N ASN A 265 10.03 -16.71 -5.81
CA ASN A 265 9.37 -17.12 -7.05
C ASN A 265 9.09 -15.97 -8.02
N ILE A 266 9.74 -14.83 -7.88
CA ILE A 266 9.53 -13.67 -8.74
C ILE A 266 10.62 -13.55 -9.81
N THR A 267 10.27 -12.87 -10.90
CA THR A 267 11.19 -12.64 -12.02
C THR A 267 12.27 -11.63 -11.67
N VAL A 268 13.37 -11.62 -12.46
CA VAL A 268 14.43 -10.63 -12.28
C VAL A 268 13.91 -9.20 -12.48
N GLU A 269 12.97 -8.98 -13.37
CA GLU A 269 12.33 -7.68 -13.60
C GLU A 269 11.55 -7.23 -12.35
N SER A 270 10.81 -8.15 -11.71
CA SER A 270 10.12 -7.88 -10.45
C SER A 270 11.10 -7.57 -9.32
N LEU A 271 12.19 -8.35 -9.18
CA LEU A 271 13.24 -8.09 -8.20
C LEU A 271 13.86 -6.70 -8.39
N VAL A 272 14.14 -6.31 -9.64
CA VAL A 272 14.69 -4.99 -9.97
C VAL A 272 13.72 -3.88 -9.57
N LEU A 273 12.42 -4.03 -9.85
CA LEU A 273 11.42 -3.04 -9.49
C LEU A 273 11.27 -2.92 -7.96
N ILE A 274 11.13 -4.05 -7.27
CA ILE A 274 11.02 -4.08 -5.80
C ILE A 274 12.27 -3.47 -5.15
N TYR A 275 13.47 -3.82 -5.64
CA TYR A 275 14.71 -3.23 -5.15
C TYR A 275 14.76 -1.71 -5.36
N ALA A 276 14.32 -1.24 -6.52
CA ALA A 276 14.30 0.19 -6.83
C ALA A 276 13.28 0.94 -5.96
N ASP A 277 12.06 0.42 -5.85
CA ASP A 277 11.02 1.02 -4.99
C ASP A 277 11.46 1.01 -3.52
N PHE A 278 12.08 -0.07 -3.05
CA PHE A 278 12.58 -0.14 -1.67
C PHE A 278 13.59 0.98 -1.36
N ARG A 279 14.40 1.39 -2.34
CA ARG A 279 15.45 2.41 -2.17
C ARG A 279 14.99 3.85 -2.32
N VAL A 280 13.90 4.10 -3.03
CA VAL A 280 13.41 5.47 -3.27
C VAL A 280 12.32 5.80 -2.26
N LYS A 281 12.61 6.73 -1.36
CA LYS A 281 11.66 7.11 -0.30
C LYS A 281 11.50 8.62 -0.22
N GLN A 282 10.28 9.03 0.07
CA GLN A 282 9.94 10.41 0.39
C GLN A 282 10.11 10.66 1.88
N MET A 283 10.72 11.77 2.23
CA MET A 283 10.84 12.25 3.61
C MET A 283 10.46 13.73 3.66
N ARG A 284 10.02 14.20 4.82
CA ARG A 284 9.85 15.63 5.04
C ARG A 284 11.17 16.21 5.53
N ASP A 285 11.56 17.35 4.95
CA ASP A 285 12.71 18.12 5.40
C ASP A 285 12.36 18.90 6.70
N GLU A 286 13.34 19.66 7.22
CA GLU A 286 13.20 20.48 8.42
C GLU A 286 12.10 21.55 8.29
N ASN A 287 11.70 21.90 7.06
CA ASN A 287 10.66 22.86 6.74
C ASN A 287 9.29 22.19 6.47
N GLY A 288 9.20 20.87 6.62
CA GLY A 288 7.98 20.09 6.34
C GLY A 288 7.73 19.81 4.86
N LYS A 289 8.66 20.17 3.96
CA LYS A 289 8.56 19.89 2.52
C LYS A 289 8.94 18.44 2.23
N GLU A 290 8.15 17.77 1.42
CA GLU A 290 8.48 16.43 0.96
C GLU A 290 9.65 16.45 -0.02
N ILE A 291 10.69 15.67 0.28
CA ILE A 291 11.86 15.45 -0.56
C ILE A 291 12.00 13.98 -0.83
N THR A 292 12.12 13.63 -2.10
CA THR A 292 12.42 12.25 -2.53
C THR A 292 13.94 12.05 -2.55
N LYS A 293 14.40 10.93 -1.98
CA LYS A 293 15.80 10.53 -1.99
C LYS A 293 15.96 9.06 -2.37
N ILE A 294 17.09 8.76 -3.01
CA ILE A 294 17.56 7.39 -3.22
C ILE A 294 18.50 7.07 -2.07
N TYR A 295 18.10 6.09 -1.26
CA TYR A 295 18.87 5.64 -0.10
C TYR A 295 19.74 4.43 -0.45
N SER A 296 20.76 4.15 0.36
CA SER A 296 21.35 2.81 0.39
C SER A 296 20.29 1.79 0.82
N LEU A 297 20.49 0.53 0.51
CA LEU A 297 19.53 -0.52 0.92
C LEU A 297 19.36 -0.56 2.44
N LYS A 298 20.46 -0.37 3.20
CA LYS A 298 20.45 -0.34 4.65
C LYS A 298 19.66 0.86 5.19
N ASP A 299 19.96 2.07 4.70
CA ASP A 299 19.28 3.28 5.18
C ASP A 299 17.79 3.25 4.84
N SER A 300 17.43 2.68 3.67
CA SER A 300 16.03 2.48 3.30
C SER A 300 15.29 1.56 4.27
N TYR A 301 15.93 0.49 4.70
CA TYR A 301 15.36 -0.43 5.68
C TYR A 301 15.08 0.29 7.01
N ASP A 302 16.03 1.09 7.50
CA ASP A 302 15.86 1.88 8.72
C ASP A 302 14.73 2.92 8.57
N VAL A 303 14.65 3.59 7.41
CA VAL A 303 13.58 4.54 7.08
C VAL A 303 12.21 3.84 7.06
N ILE A 304 12.10 2.65 6.47
CA ILE A 304 10.85 1.89 6.42
C ILE A 304 10.41 1.53 7.84
N LEU A 305 11.30 0.97 8.66
CA LEU A 305 10.98 0.61 10.04
C LEU A 305 10.54 1.81 10.89
N SER A 306 11.16 2.98 10.67
CA SER A 306 10.79 4.22 11.38
C SER A 306 9.42 4.77 10.96
N LYS A 307 8.94 4.40 9.77
CA LYS A 307 7.65 4.83 9.22
C LYS A 307 6.48 3.90 9.60
N LEU A 308 6.79 2.69 10.05
CA LEU A 308 5.79 1.71 10.41
C LEU A 308 5.36 1.94 11.86
N ASP A 309 4.08 2.28 12.04
CA ASP A 309 3.45 2.24 13.34
C ASP A 309 3.11 0.79 13.71
N ASN A 310 3.19 0.46 15.01
CA ASN A 310 2.83 -0.86 15.54
C ASN A 310 3.56 -2.02 14.84
N VAL A 311 4.89 -1.97 14.84
CA VAL A 311 5.73 -3.03 14.29
C VAL A 311 5.90 -4.11 15.35
N ASP A 312 5.09 -5.17 15.25
CA ASP A 312 5.31 -6.39 16.03
C ASP A 312 6.57 -7.15 15.54
N GLU A 313 7.02 -8.12 16.32
CA GLU A 313 8.20 -8.92 15.96
C GLU A 313 7.99 -9.75 14.67
N ALA A 314 6.76 -10.18 14.38
CA ALA A 314 6.44 -10.90 13.16
C ALA A 314 6.66 -9.99 11.94
N LYS A 315 6.19 -8.75 12.01
CA LYS A 315 6.36 -7.74 10.97
C LYS A 315 7.83 -7.35 10.81
N LYS A 316 8.57 -7.14 11.91
CA LYS A 316 10.02 -6.89 11.87
C LYS A 316 10.77 -8.05 11.20
N ASN A 317 10.44 -9.30 11.56
CA ASN A 317 11.06 -10.48 10.99
C ASN A 317 10.77 -10.61 9.49
N ARG A 318 9.55 -10.29 9.05
CA ARG A 318 9.19 -10.25 7.63
C ARG A 318 10.01 -9.23 6.87
N TYR A 319 10.09 -7.98 7.35
CA TYR A 319 10.93 -6.94 6.72
C TYR A 319 12.41 -7.29 6.74
N ARG A 320 12.89 -7.96 7.79
CA ARG A 320 14.27 -8.46 7.86
C ARG A 320 14.53 -9.54 6.81
N ALA A 321 13.59 -10.45 6.59
CA ALA A 321 13.69 -11.47 5.54
C ALA A 321 13.75 -10.82 4.14
N VAL A 322 12.86 -9.87 3.86
CA VAL A 322 12.88 -9.10 2.60
C VAL A 322 14.19 -8.36 2.42
N TYR A 323 14.65 -7.63 3.44
CA TYR A 323 15.95 -6.94 3.40
C TYR A 323 17.10 -7.90 3.09
N SER A 324 17.14 -9.08 3.75
CA SER A 324 18.16 -10.09 3.47
C SER A 324 18.16 -10.53 2.01
N ARG A 325 16.99 -10.77 1.41
CA ARG A 325 16.86 -11.17 0.01
C ARG A 325 17.30 -10.06 -0.95
N LEU A 326 16.89 -8.82 -0.68
CA LEU A 326 17.33 -7.69 -1.49
C LEU A 326 18.84 -7.43 -1.34
N TYR A 327 19.41 -7.68 -0.15
CA TYR A 327 20.85 -7.57 0.07
C TYR A 327 21.64 -8.64 -0.68
N GLU A 328 21.15 -9.89 -0.71
CA GLU A 328 21.73 -10.96 -1.53
C GLU A 328 21.67 -10.59 -3.03
N PHE A 329 20.55 -10.05 -3.48
CA PHE A 329 20.38 -9.58 -4.85
C PHE A 329 21.30 -8.40 -5.18
N GLU A 330 21.46 -7.44 -4.26
CA GLU A 330 22.41 -6.33 -4.45
C GLU A 330 23.86 -6.84 -4.57
N ARG A 331 24.26 -7.78 -3.73
CA ARG A 331 25.58 -8.40 -3.82
C ARG A 331 25.78 -9.13 -5.15
N TYR A 332 24.76 -9.83 -5.63
CA TYR A 332 24.79 -10.46 -6.95
C TYR A 332 24.97 -9.42 -8.06
N MET A 333 24.19 -8.34 -8.04
CA MET A 333 24.31 -7.25 -9.02
C MET A 333 25.72 -6.64 -9.02
N ARG A 334 26.26 -6.35 -7.84
CA ARG A 334 27.63 -5.81 -7.68
C ARG A 334 28.68 -6.78 -8.21
N SER A 335 28.52 -8.08 -7.98
CA SER A 335 29.46 -9.09 -8.49
C SER A 335 29.49 -9.17 -10.01
N LEU A 336 28.42 -8.75 -10.67
CA LEU A 336 28.30 -8.63 -12.11
C LEU A 336 28.82 -7.28 -12.67
N GLY A 337 29.17 -6.34 -11.79
CA GLY A 337 29.58 -5.00 -12.17
C GLY A 337 28.40 -4.07 -12.50
N ALA A 338 27.19 -4.33 -11.98
CA ALA A 338 26.09 -3.38 -12.06
C ALA A 338 26.31 -2.22 -11.08
N ASP A 339 26.03 -0.98 -11.51
CA ASP A 339 26.18 0.21 -10.68
C ASP A 339 24.99 0.37 -9.70
N THR A 340 25.10 -0.25 -8.55
CA THR A 340 24.11 -0.14 -7.49
C THR A 340 24.21 1.15 -6.69
N GLU A 341 25.32 1.86 -6.77
CA GLU A 341 25.53 3.15 -6.10
C GLU A 341 25.07 4.35 -6.95
N LEU A 342 24.70 4.11 -8.20
CA LEU A 342 24.29 5.14 -9.17
C LEU A 342 25.36 6.22 -9.39
N SER A 343 26.61 5.83 -9.24
CA SER A 343 27.76 6.72 -9.31
C SER A 343 28.26 7.01 -10.73
N GLY A 344 27.75 6.24 -11.70
CA GLY A 344 28.29 6.20 -13.07
C GLY A 344 29.61 5.42 -13.20
N ASN A 345 30.13 4.90 -12.08
CA ASN A 345 31.34 4.11 -12.01
C ASN A 345 31.04 2.69 -11.50
N PRO A 346 30.62 1.79 -12.39
CA PRO A 346 30.25 0.44 -11.97
C PRO A 346 31.44 -0.29 -11.35
N PRO A 347 31.22 -1.11 -10.32
CA PRO A 347 32.27 -1.89 -9.68
C PRO A 347 32.85 -2.91 -10.68
N LYS A 348 34.10 -3.34 -10.45
CA LYS A 348 34.68 -4.45 -11.23
C LYS A 348 33.93 -5.74 -10.89
N PRO A 349 33.59 -6.56 -11.89
CA PRO A 349 32.95 -7.85 -11.64
C PRO A 349 33.80 -8.72 -10.74
N GLU A 350 33.18 -9.32 -9.73
CA GLU A 350 33.80 -10.26 -8.81
C GLU A 350 33.27 -11.69 -9.06
N LYS A 351 33.75 -12.66 -8.26
CA LYS A 351 33.23 -14.03 -8.32
C LYS A 351 31.74 -14.01 -8.01
N ARG A 352 30.94 -14.52 -8.95
CA ARG A 352 29.48 -14.54 -8.81
C ARG A 352 29.03 -15.41 -7.64
N PRO A 353 28.13 -14.93 -6.78
CA PRO A 353 27.38 -15.82 -5.89
C PRO A 353 26.50 -16.76 -6.70
N ASP A 354 26.25 -17.94 -6.15
CA ASP A 354 25.39 -18.95 -6.77
C ASP A 354 23.91 -18.61 -6.48
N ILE A 355 23.35 -17.76 -7.34
CA ILE A 355 21.93 -17.32 -7.25
C ILE A 355 21.23 -17.75 -8.52
N ALA A 356 20.11 -18.46 -8.37
CA ALA A 356 19.19 -18.77 -9.45
C ALA A 356 18.35 -17.55 -9.81
N ILE A 357 18.55 -17.03 -11.03
CA ILE A 357 17.76 -15.91 -11.56
C ILE A 357 16.80 -16.42 -12.62
N GLN A 358 15.53 -16.04 -12.50
CA GLN A 358 14.50 -16.30 -13.48
C GLN A 358 14.09 -15.00 -14.16
N ASN A 359 13.82 -15.05 -15.46
CA ASN A 359 13.18 -13.95 -16.17
C ASN A 359 11.70 -14.25 -16.40
N SER A 360 10.95 -13.26 -16.87
CA SER A 360 9.50 -13.40 -17.09
C SER A 360 9.12 -14.49 -18.07
N SER A 361 9.97 -14.81 -19.05
CA SER A 361 9.73 -15.88 -20.01
C SER A 361 9.97 -17.29 -19.43
N GLN A 362 10.73 -17.42 -18.36
CA GLN A 362 11.03 -18.68 -17.69
C GLN A 362 10.00 -19.03 -16.59
N VAL A 363 9.28 -18.04 -16.09
CA VAL A 363 8.24 -18.24 -15.09
C VAL A 363 7.01 -18.82 -15.79
N VAL A 364 6.65 -20.06 -15.46
CA VAL A 364 5.40 -20.68 -15.93
C VAL A 364 4.23 -20.04 -15.17
N THR A 365 3.70 -19.03 -15.77
CA THR A 365 3.16 -17.88 -15.08
C THR A 365 1.67 -17.88 -14.92
N SER A 366 0.92 -18.69 -15.67
CA SER A 366 -0.53 -18.66 -15.53
C SER A 366 -1.00 -18.93 -14.10
N PHE A 367 -0.37 -19.87 -13.39
CA PHE A 367 -0.77 -20.15 -12.01
C PHE A 367 -0.36 -19.04 -11.02
N LEU A 368 0.85 -18.52 -11.15
CA LEU A 368 1.34 -17.41 -10.30
C LEU A 368 0.55 -16.13 -10.58
N TYR A 369 0.30 -15.81 -11.84
CA TYR A 369 -0.53 -14.69 -12.25
C TYR A 369 -1.94 -14.78 -11.68
N PHE A 370 -2.58 -15.94 -11.76
CA PHE A 370 -3.90 -16.14 -11.17
C PHE A 370 -3.90 -15.95 -9.65
N ALA A 371 -2.86 -16.38 -8.94
CA ALA A 371 -2.77 -16.20 -7.50
C ALA A 371 -2.66 -14.70 -7.13
N ILE A 372 -1.82 -13.95 -7.83
CA ILE A 372 -1.64 -12.51 -7.58
C ILE A 372 -2.89 -11.71 -7.97
N GLU A 373 -3.45 -11.99 -9.15
CA GLU A 373 -4.70 -11.34 -9.58
C GLU A 373 -5.86 -11.65 -8.63
N HIS A 374 -5.92 -12.89 -8.12
CA HIS A 374 -6.90 -13.27 -7.11
C HIS A 374 -6.71 -12.46 -5.82
N ASN A 375 -5.49 -12.33 -5.33
CA ASN A 375 -5.19 -11.56 -4.12
C ASN A 375 -5.55 -10.07 -4.29
N ILE A 376 -5.22 -9.48 -5.43
CA ILE A 376 -5.59 -8.10 -5.76
C ILE A 376 -7.11 -7.93 -5.81
N ASP A 377 -7.83 -8.86 -6.42
CA ASP A 377 -9.30 -8.84 -6.49
C ASP A 377 -9.93 -9.00 -5.10
N VAL A 378 -9.41 -9.91 -4.27
CA VAL A 378 -9.87 -10.08 -2.88
C VAL A 378 -9.63 -8.82 -2.06
N MET A 379 -8.45 -8.19 -2.15
CA MET A 379 -8.17 -6.93 -1.45
C MET A 379 -9.12 -5.81 -1.89
N HIS A 380 -9.40 -5.69 -3.18
CA HIS A 380 -10.36 -4.71 -3.70
C HIS A 380 -11.78 -4.95 -3.16
N ARG A 381 -12.23 -6.21 -3.16
CA ARG A 381 -13.56 -6.57 -2.63
C ARG A 381 -13.67 -6.31 -1.12
N LEU A 382 -12.62 -6.59 -0.37
CA LEU A 382 -12.59 -6.29 1.06
C LEU A 382 -12.54 -4.79 1.33
N GLY A 383 -11.91 -4.00 0.47
CA GLY A 383 -11.90 -2.54 0.53
C GLY A 383 -13.25 -1.88 0.23
N SER A 384 -14.16 -2.57 -0.46
CA SER A 384 -15.51 -2.07 -0.77
C SER A 384 -16.50 -2.47 0.33
N GLU A 385 -17.15 -1.50 0.98
CA GLU A 385 -18.14 -1.74 2.06
C GLU A 385 -19.24 -2.72 1.62
N ARG A 386 -19.77 -2.56 0.40
CA ARG A 386 -20.82 -3.43 -0.15
C ARG A 386 -20.34 -4.85 -0.38
N GLN A 387 -19.17 -5.00 -0.97
CA GLN A 387 -18.64 -6.33 -1.31
C GLN A 387 -18.12 -7.05 -0.07
N PHE A 388 -17.55 -6.33 0.87
CA PHE A 388 -17.20 -6.86 2.19
C PHE A 388 -18.44 -7.40 2.92
N GLY A 389 -19.53 -6.66 2.93
CA GLY A 389 -20.81 -7.12 3.48
C GLY A 389 -21.28 -8.43 2.85
N ASN A 390 -21.18 -8.56 1.53
CA ASN A 390 -21.53 -9.79 0.83
C ASN A 390 -20.64 -10.98 1.23
N ILE A 391 -19.33 -10.78 1.39
CA ILE A 391 -18.39 -11.82 1.87
C ILE A 391 -18.75 -12.23 3.30
N LEU A 392 -19.03 -11.27 4.16
CA LEU A 392 -19.39 -11.53 5.56
C LEU A 392 -20.71 -12.32 5.69
N GLU A 393 -21.74 -11.95 4.92
CA GLU A 393 -23.00 -12.69 4.87
C GLU A 393 -22.86 -14.10 4.27
N ALA A 394 -22.03 -14.24 3.24
CA ALA A 394 -21.71 -15.57 2.70
C ALA A 394 -21.02 -16.44 3.75
N ALA A 395 -20.07 -15.88 4.51
CA ALA A 395 -19.40 -16.57 5.60
C ALA A 395 -20.34 -16.96 6.74
N ARG A 396 -21.30 -16.09 7.11
CA ARG A 396 -22.33 -16.38 8.13
C ARG A 396 -23.31 -17.48 7.71
N SER A 397 -23.69 -17.49 6.45
CA SER A 397 -24.64 -18.50 5.91
C SER A 397 -23.99 -19.85 5.61
N GLU A 398 -22.66 -19.93 5.61
CA GLU A 398 -21.92 -21.15 5.31
C GLU A 398 -22.07 -22.19 6.42
N LYS A 399 -22.37 -23.43 6.04
CA LYS A 399 -22.59 -24.55 6.96
C LYS A 399 -21.47 -25.59 6.92
N ASP A 400 -20.75 -25.69 5.79
CA ASP A 400 -19.62 -26.60 5.68
C ASP A 400 -18.41 -26.01 6.40
N TRP A 401 -17.90 -26.72 7.39
CA TRP A 401 -16.77 -26.27 8.20
C TRP A 401 -15.49 -26.02 7.38
N LYS A 402 -15.30 -26.71 6.25
CA LYS A 402 -14.15 -26.50 5.36
C LYS A 402 -14.21 -25.13 4.69
N ASN A 403 -15.41 -24.76 4.24
CA ASN A 403 -15.63 -23.44 3.64
C ASN A 403 -15.58 -22.33 4.69
N VAL A 404 -16.11 -22.57 5.91
CA VAL A 404 -15.95 -21.63 7.03
C VAL A 404 -14.47 -21.39 7.30
N ARG A 405 -13.63 -22.43 7.28
CA ARG A 405 -12.17 -22.30 7.43
C ARG A 405 -11.55 -21.43 6.33
N ALA A 406 -12.02 -21.56 5.08
CA ALA A 406 -11.53 -20.71 3.99
C ALA A 406 -11.84 -19.24 4.24
N TYR A 407 -13.03 -18.90 4.73
CA TYR A 407 -13.36 -17.52 5.13
C TYR A 407 -12.49 -17.04 6.30
N LEU A 408 -12.26 -17.88 7.32
CA LEU A 408 -11.35 -17.53 8.41
C LEU A 408 -9.93 -17.22 7.92
N ASN A 409 -9.43 -17.99 6.95
CA ASN A 409 -8.13 -17.71 6.34
C ASN A 409 -8.11 -16.38 5.60
N ILE A 410 -9.16 -16.04 4.83
CA ILE A 410 -9.28 -14.73 4.19
C ILE A 410 -9.22 -13.61 5.23
N PHE A 411 -10.04 -13.68 6.28
CA PHE A 411 -10.03 -12.64 7.32
C PHE A 411 -8.71 -12.59 8.10
N ASN A 412 -8.02 -13.73 8.27
CA ASN A 412 -6.72 -13.77 8.91
C ASN A 412 -5.62 -13.11 8.06
N GLU A 413 -5.58 -13.43 6.77
CA GLU A 413 -4.58 -12.93 5.84
C GLU A 413 -4.76 -11.44 5.56
N TYR A 414 -6.00 -11.02 5.34
CA TYR A 414 -6.32 -9.64 4.97
C TYR A 414 -6.79 -8.76 6.12
N SER A 415 -6.62 -9.17 7.39
CA SER A 415 -7.07 -8.41 8.58
C SER A 415 -6.52 -6.98 8.63
N ILE A 416 -5.28 -6.78 8.19
CA ILE A 416 -4.62 -5.46 8.15
C ILE A 416 -5.21 -4.52 7.09
N HIS A 417 -5.92 -5.05 6.10
CA HIS A 417 -6.55 -4.29 5.02
C HIS A 417 -7.96 -3.83 5.35
N LEU A 418 -8.55 -4.34 6.43
CA LEU A 418 -9.89 -3.96 6.88
C LEU A 418 -9.85 -2.62 7.62
N ASP A 419 -10.85 -1.76 7.38
CA ASP A 419 -11.06 -0.56 8.20
C ASP A 419 -11.63 -0.92 9.59
N HIS A 420 -11.74 0.07 10.48
CA HIS A 420 -12.21 -0.15 11.85
C HIS A 420 -13.62 -0.75 11.91
N LYS A 421 -14.55 -0.23 11.09
CA LYS A 421 -15.91 -0.74 10.99
C LYS A 421 -15.98 -2.18 10.50
N GLN A 422 -15.17 -2.50 9.49
CA GLN A 422 -15.04 -3.85 8.95
C GLN A 422 -14.41 -4.81 9.97
N LYS A 423 -13.36 -4.37 10.70
CA LYS A 423 -12.77 -5.15 11.80
C LYS A 423 -13.79 -5.43 12.91
N GLU A 424 -14.55 -4.43 13.32
CA GLU A 424 -15.61 -4.58 14.32
C GLU A 424 -16.69 -5.59 13.87
N GLN A 425 -17.17 -5.47 12.63
CA GLN A 425 -18.12 -6.42 12.05
C GLN A 425 -17.55 -7.83 11.96
N THR A 426 -16.28 -7.96 11.60
CA THR A 426 -15.60 -9.26 11.53
C THR A 426 -15.43 -9.86 12.94
N ILE A 427 -15.02 -9.08 13.93
CA ILE A 427 -14.92 -9.53 15.34
C ILE A 427 -16.28 -10.03 15.83
N SER A 428 -17.36 -9.32 15.50
CA SER A 428 -18.72 -9.76 15.84
C SER A 428 -19.06 -11.12 15.21
N PHE A 429 -18.77 -11.30 13.94
CA PHE A 429 -18.95 -12.59 13.25
C PHE A 429 -18.09 -13.71 13.86
N LEU A 430 -16.83 -13.44 14.14
CA LEU A 430 -15.92 -14.39 14.77
C LEU A 430 -16.40 -14.81 16.17
N TYR A 431 -16.96 -13.87 16.92
CA TYR A 431 -17.56 -14.17 18.23
C TYR A 431 -18.75 -15.13 18.11
N GLU A 432 -19.61 -14.96 17.07
CA GLU A 432 -20.70 -15.90 16.77
C GLU A 432 -20.13 -17.33 16.50
N LEU A 433 -18.99 -17.42 15.84
CA LEU A 433 -18.32 -18.70 15.56
C LEU A 433 -17.75 -19.41 16.81
N LEU A 434 -17.62 -18.73 17.93
CA LEU A 434 -17.26 -19.37 19.20
C LEU A 434 -18.35 -20.37 19.67
N LEU A 435 -19.55 -20.24 19.16
CA LEU A 435 -20.65 -21.20 19.38
C LEU A 435 -20.59 -22.44 18.47
N ASN A 436 -19.74 -22.44 17.46
CA ASN A 436 -19.63 -23.53 16.49
C ASN A 436 -19.37 -24.88 17.18
N ARG A 437 -19.90 -25.97 16.59
CA ARG A 437 -19.70 -27.34 17.12
C ARG A 437 -18.26 -27.79 16.97
N GLU A 438 -17.60 -27.41 15.88
CA GLU A 438 -16.21 -27.80 15.57
C GLU A 438 -15.21 -27.00 16.43
N GLY A 439 -14.42 -27.75 17.23
CA GLY A 439 -13.44 -27.15 18.14
C GLY A 439 -12.33 -26.38 17.43
N ASP A 440 -11.97 -26.83 16.25
CA ASP A 440 -10.94 -26.20 15.43
C ASP A 440 -11.39 -24.82 14.89
N ILE A 441 -12.64 -24.74 14.43
CA ILE A 441 -13.23 -23.45 14.02
C ILE A 441 -13.27 -22.47 15.18
N ARG A 442 -13.67 -22.92 16.39
CA ARG A 442 -13.68 -22.05 17.58
C ARG A 442 -12.29 -21.53 17.93
N ARG A 443 -11.25 -22.40 17.88
CA ARG A 443 -9.86 -21.98 18.17
C ARG A 443 -9.34 -20.98 17.16
N GLN A 444 -9.60 -21.22 15.86
CA GLN A 444 -9.19 -20.29 14.80
C GLN A 444 -9.92 -18.95 14.92
N ALA A 445 -11.23 -18.95 15.16
CA ALA A 445 -12.01 -17.73 15.37
C ALA A 445 -11.51 -16.97 16.61
N ALA A 446 -11.25 -17.66 17.73
CA ALA A 446 -10.72 -17.03 18.93
C ALA A 446 -9.33 -16.41 18.71
N ALA A 447 -8.40 -17.13 18.08
CA ALA A 447 -7.09 -16.59 17.74
C ALA A 447 -7.19 -15.37 16.82
N LEU A 448 -8.08 -15.40 15.83
CA LEU A 448 -8.28 -14.28 14.91
C LEU A 448 -8.89 -13.06 15.61
N ILE A 449 -9.81 -13.25 16.58
CA ILE A 449 -10.31 -12.17 17.43
C ILE A 449 -9.13 -11.48 18.15
N GLY A 450 -8.27 -12.24 18.80
CA GLY A 450 -7.09 -11.70 19.50
C GLY A 450 -6.16 -10.92 18.57
N LYS A 451 -5.84 -11.50 17.40
CA LYS A 451 -5.03 -10.83 16.38
C LYS A 451 -5.66 -9.54 15.88
N MET A 452 -6.99 -9.50 15.66
CA MET A 452 -7.67 -8.29 15.22
C MET A 452 -7.66 -7.18 16.28
N PHE A 453 -7.78 -7.53 17.56
CA PHE A 453 -7.62 -6.55 18.63
C PHE A 453 -6.19 -6.03 18.71
N ALA A 454 -5.18 -6.91 18.65
CA ALA A 454 -3.78 -6.52 18.63
C ALA A 454 -3.45 -5.53 17.52
N ASN A 455 -4.08 -5.73 16.36
CA ASN A 455 -3.87 -4.94 15.14
C ASN A 455 -5.07 -4.04 14.80
N PHE A 456 -5.92 -3.68 15.78
CA PHE A 456 -7.14 -2.92 15.50
C PHE A 456 -6.82 -1.58 14.85
N ASN A 457 -5.85 -0.86 15.40
CA ASN A 457 -5.34 0.41 14.88
C ASN A 457 -4.14 0.23 13.94
N ALA A 458 -3.68 -1.01 13.70
CA ALA A 458 -2.68 -1.29 12.69
C ALA A 458 -3.32 -1.08 11.31
N GLY A 459 -3.05 0.05 10.77
CA GLY A 459 -3.41 0.49 9.46
C GLY A 459 -2.50 1.65 9.14
N TYR A 460 -2.59 2.20 7.95
CA TYR A 460 -1.77 3.35 7.56
C TYR A 460 -2.15 4.61 8.37
N ARG A 461 -1.65 4.71 9.59
CA ARG A 461 -1.90 5.85 10.49
C ARG A 461 -1.41 7.19 9.96
N LYS A 462 -0.52 7.20 8.96
CA LYS A 462 -0.03 8.46 8.37
C LYS A 462 -1.08 9.28 7.64
N GLU A 463 -2.20 8.67 7.29
CA GLU A 463 -3.33 9.31 6.63
C GLU A 463 -4.42 9.75 7.62
N ILE A 464 -4.29 9.36 8.89
CA ILE A 464 -5.21 9.79 9.95
C ILE A 464 -4.64 11.05 10.61
N PRO A 465 -5.38 12.17 10.65
CA PRO A 465 -4.99 13.33 11.41
C PRO A 465 -4.72 12.99 12.88
N ALA A 466 -3.73 13.64 13.49
CA ALA A 466 -3.29 13.33 14.86
C ALA A 466 -4.42 13.44 15.92
N ASP A 467 -5.39 14.32 15.70
CA ASP A 467 -6.57 14.52 16.52
C ASP A 467 -7.59 13.36 16.43
N MET A 468 -7.55 12.58 15.35
CA MET A 468 -8.38 11.38 15.19
C MET A 468 -7.70 10.12 15.74
N ALA A 469 -6.38 10.07 15.82
CA ALA A 469 -5.63 8.92 16.34
C ALA A 469 -6.01 8.59 17.79
N ASP A 470 -6.21 9.60 18.65
CA ASP A 470 -6.63 9.42 20.04
C ASP A 470 -8.09 8.92 20.18
N GLN A 471 -8.95 9.17 19.19
CA GLN A 471 -10.31 8.64 19.17
C GLN A 471 -10.30 7.15 18.83
N ASP A 472 -9.45 6.74 17.91
CA ASP A 472 -9.30 5.35 17.49
C ASP A 472 -8.74 4.47 18.61
N ASP A 473 -7.78 4.96 19.40
CA ASP A 473 -7.26 4.23 20.55
C ASP A 473 -8.34 4.02 21.63
N ARG A 474 -9.20 5.01 21.88
CA ARG A 474 -10.34 4.87 22.79
C ARG A 474 -11.39 3.88 22.29
N GLN A 475 -11.66 3.85 20.99
CA GLN A 475 -12.59 2.90 20.39
C GLN A 475 -12.07 1.47 20.51
N ALA A 476 -10.81 1.22 20.17
CA ALA A 476 -10.17 -0.08 20.29
C ALA A 476 -10.23 -0.61 21.73
N ARG A 477 -9.90 0.23 22.71
CA ARG A 477 -9.97 -0.09 24.13
C ARG A 477 -11.38 -0.44 24.60
N THR A 478 -12.36 0.39 24.28
CA THR A 478 -13.76 0.14 24.65
C THR A 478 -14.28 -1.16 24.05
N LEU A 479 -13.90 -1.43 22.81
CA LEU A 479 -14.27 -2.67 22.14
C LEU A 479 -13.62 -3.88 22.81
N TRP A 480 -12.35 -3.79 23.18
CA TRP A 480 -11.66 -4.85 23.92
C TRP A 480 -12.29 -5.10 25.29
N GLU A 481 -12.59 -4.06 26.08
CA GLU A 481 -13.29 -4.18 27.38
C GLU A 481 -14.64 -4.89 27.20
N THR A 482 -15.43 -4.50 26.19
CA THR A 482 -16.73 -5.10 25.87
C THR A 482 -16.62 -6.59 25.52
N TYR A 483 -15.64 -6.97 24.72
CA TYR A 483 -15.49 -8.38 24.33
C TYR A 483 -14.86 -9.23 25.42
N MET A 484 -13.98 -8.66 26.27
CA MET A 484 -13.51 -9.34 27.48
C MET A 484 -14.67 -9.69 28.41
N GLU A 485 -15.60 -8.75 28.64
CA GLU A 485 -16.80 -9.02 29.41
C GLU A 485 -17.64 -10.14 28.76
N LYS A 486 -17.90 -10.07 27.45
CA LYS A 486 -18.66 -11.10 26.73
C LYS A 486 -17.98 -12.49 26.75
N LEU A 487 -16.65 -12.54 26.79
CA LEU A 487 -15.90 -13.80 26.85
C LEU A 487 -15.92 -14.43 28.24
N ILE A 488 -15.89 -13.62 29.29
CA ILE A 488 -15.87 -14.07 30.70
C ILE A 488 -17.30 -14.29 31.21
N CYS A 489 -18.21 -13.35 30.93
CA CYS A 489 -19.61 -13.37 31.34
C CYS A 489 -20.53 -13.38 30.12
N PRO A 490 -20.66 -14.51 29.40
CA PRO A 490 -21.51 -14.60 28.22
C PRO A 490 -22.99 -14.39 28.54
N ASP A 491 -23.76 -13.98 27.53
CA ASP A 491 -25.22 -13.70 27.64
C ASP A 491 -25.95 -14.83 28.41
N TYR A 492 -26.72 -14.43 29.41
CA TYR A 492 -27.50 -15.35 30.26
C TYR A 492 -28.47 -16.22 29.49
N ARG A 493 -28.93 -15.80 28.30
CA ARG A 493 -29.85 -16.54 27.42
C ARG A 493 -29.23 -17.77 26.74
N LEU A 494 -27.89 -17.85 26.74
CA LEU A 494 -27.17 -18.99 26.17
C LEU A 494 -27.27 -20.22 27.08
N THR A 495 -27.29 -21.41 26.47
CA THR A 495 -27.19 -22.67 27.22
C THR A 495 -25.83 -22.78 27.90
N LEU A 496 -25.76 -23.56 28.99
CA LEU A 496 -24.52 -23.82 29.71
C LEU A 496 -23.38 -24.28 28.77
N GLN A 497 -23.69 -25.16 27.83
CA GLN A 497 -22.69 -25.64 26.86
C GLN A 497 -22.20 -24.53 25.95
N GLN A 498 -23.06 -23.61 25.52
CA GLN A 498 -22.69 -22.46 24.70
C GLN A 498 -21.81 -21.48 25.48
N LYS A 499 -22.17 -21.18 26.72
CA LYS A 499 -21.37 -20.33 27.61
C LYS A 499 -19.96 -20.90 27.79
N ARG A 500 -19.84 -22.19 28.11
CA ARG A 500 -18.56 -22.88 28.24
C ARG A 500 -17.71 -22.82 26.97
N ARG A 501 -18.31 -22.91 25.78
CA ARG A 501 -17.57 -22.77 24.53
C ARG A 501 -16.94 -21.39 24.38
N ILE A 502 -17.68 -20.33 24.71
CA ILE A 502 -17.19 -18.97 24.68
C ILE A 502 -16.07 -18.79 25.72
N GLN A 503 -16.33 -19.13 26.99
CA GLN A 503 -15.40 -18.95 28.09
C GLN A 503 -14.08 -19.71 27.85
N ASN A 504 -14.14 -20.97 27.37
CA ASN A 504 -12.96 -21.75 27.01
C ASN A 504 -12.15 -21.15 25.84
N SER A 505 -12.73 -20.23 25.08
CA SER A 505 -12.04 -19.53 23.99
C SER A 505 -11.19 -18.36 24.48
N LEU A 506 -11.41 -17.85 25.70
CA LEU A 506 -10.72 -16.70 26.30
C LEU A 506 -9.19 -16.80 26.17
N LYS A 507 -8.61 -17.94 26.55
CA LYS A 507 -7.15 -18.14 26.48
C LYS A 507 -6.59 -17.99 25.05
N TYR A 508 -7.30 -18.46 24.04
CA TYR A 508 -6.85 -18.37 22.64
C TYR A 508 -6.93 -16.93 22.13
N VAL A 509 -7.97 -16.19 22.53
CA VAL A 509 -8.09 -14.75 22.24
C VAL A 509 -6.95 -13.99 22.88
N LEU A 510 -6.71 -14.22 24.16
CA LEU A 510 -5.67 -13.52 24.92
C LEU A 510 -4.26 -13.84 24.39
N LEU A 511 -3.93 -15.12 24.21
CA LEU A 511 -2.61 -15.54 23.71
C LEU A 511 -2.31 -14.97 22.34
N SER A 512 -3.27 -15.05 21.41
CA SER A 512 -3.08 -14.49 20.07
C SER A 512 -2.99 -12.96 20.10
N GLY A 513 -3.75 -12.30 20.96
CA GLY A 513 -3.64 -10.86 21.18
C GLY A 513 -2.24 -10.45 21.67
N ILE A 514 -1.71 -11.17 22.65
CA ILE A 514 -0.36 -10.95 23.19
C ILE A 514 0.72 -11.18 22.13
N GLU A 515 0.59 -12.25 21.35
CA GLU A 515 1.56 -12.64 20.32
C GLU A 515 1.68 -11.59 19.19
N HIS A 516 0.55 -10.99 18.80
CA HIS A 516 0.49 -10.09 17.63
C HIS A 516 0.50 -8.60 17.99
N SER A 517 0.53 -8.23 19.28
CA SER A 517 0.56 -6.83 19.74
C SER A 517 1.98 -6.30 19.94
N ASP A 518 2.15 -4.98 19.76
CA ASP A 518 3.31 -4.26 20.28
C ASP A 518 3.27 -4.18 21.81
N ASP A 519 4.34 -3.69 22.42
CA ASP A 519 4.46 -3.63 23.88
C ASP A 519 3.37 -2.75 24.52
N ARG A 520 2.99 -1.63 23.89
CA ARG A 520 1.97 -0.69 24.38
C ARG A 520 0.57 -1.32 24.37
N VAL A 521 0.18 -1.87 23.24
CA VAL A 521 -1.13 -2.53 23.09
C VAL A 521 -1.23 -3.76 23.98
N ARG A 522 -0.14 -4.52 24.12
CA ARG A 522 -0.06 -5.68 25.02
C ARG A 522 -0.30 -5.28 26.46
N GLU A 523 0.37 -4.24 26.94
CA GLU A 523 0.22 -3.72 28.30
C GLU A 523 -1.23 -3.28 28.57
N GLU A 524 -1.84 -2.61 27.61
CA GLU A 524 -3.24 -2.20 27.69
C GLU A 524 -4.21 -3.39 27.74
N MET A 525 -4.01 -4.37 26.86
CA MET A 525 -4.81 -5.60 26.83
C MET A 525 -4.71 -6.37 28.15
N LEU A 526 -3.50 -6.53 28.69
CA LEU A 526 -3.25 -7.20 29.95
C LEU A 526 -3.83 -6.41 31.14
N THR A 527 -3.74 -5.08 31.12
CA THR A 527 -4.32 -4.25 32.18
C THR A 527 -5.84 -4.44 32.29
N ILE A 528 -6.53 -4.55 31.15
CA ILE A 528 -7.97 -4.83 31.12
C ILE A 528 -8.27 -6.25 31.60
N PHE A 529 -7.48 -7.23 31.17
CA PHE A 529 -7.63 -8.62 31.63
C PHE A 529 -7.44 -8.76 33.12
N TYR A 530 -6.41 -8.13 33.71
CA TYR A 530 -6.11 -8.27 35.14
C TYR A 530 -7.12 -7.62 36.07
N ARG A 531 -7.99 -6.73 35.60
CA ARG A 531 -9.10 -6.17 36.43
C ARG A 531 -10.10 -7.24 36.87
N TRP A 532 -10.19 -8.36 36.18
CA TRP A 532 -11.11 -9.44 36.50
C TRP A 532 -10.69 -10.26 37.71
N PHE A 533 -9.50 -10.01 38.28
CA PHE A 533 -8.95 -10.69 39.44
C PHE A 533 -9.02 -9.86 40.74
N ASP A 534 -9.51 -8.65 40.71
CA ASP A 534 -9.54 -7.73 41.85
C ASP A 534 -10.70 -7.97 42.84
N GLY A 535 -11.51 -9.00 42.60
CA GLY A 535 -12.62 -9.38 43.48
C GLY A 535 -13.87 -8.51 43.31
N SER A 536 -13.88 -7.52 42.37
CA SER A 536 -15.03 -6.63 42.12
C SER A 536 -16.16 -7.28 41.32
N HIS A 537 -15.93 -8.46 40.74
CA HIS A 537 -16.85 -9.15 39.87
C HIS A 537 -17.42 -10.44 40.50
N GLU A 538 -18.74 -10.63 40.41
CA GLU A 538 -19.35 -11.94 40.71
C GLU A 538 -19.11 -12.89 39.52
N LEU A 539 -18.29 -13.92 39.75
CA LEU A 539 -17.88 -14.88 38.72
C LEU A 539 -18.49 -16.25 39.01
N ASP A 540 -19.10 -16.86 38.00
CA ASP A 540 -19.51 -18.26 38.05
C ASP A 540 -18.31 -19.22 37.96
N GLU A 541 -18.52 -20.52 38.15
CA GLU A 541 -17.46 -21.54 38.14
C GLU A 541 -16.75 -21.62 36.77
N ASP A 542 -17.49 -21.46 35.70
CA ASP A 542 -16.95 -21.56 34.34
C ASP A 542 -16.12 -20.31 33.99
N ALA A 543 -16.48 -19.12 34.47
CA ALA A 543 -15.67 -17.90 34.36
C ALA A 543 -14.37 -18.01 35.18
N ARG A 544 -14.45 -18.49 36.44
CA ARG A 544 -13.26 -18.74 37.29
C ARG A 544 -12.30 -19.71 36.62
N PHE A 545 -12.85 -20.81 36.08
CA PHE A 545 -12.06 -21.77 35.32
C PHE A 545 -11.37 -21.13 34.11
N ALA A 546 -12.10 -20.35 33.30
CA ALA A 546 -11.57 -19.73 32.11
C ALA A 546 -10.44 -18.72 32.41
N LEU A 547 -10.60 -17.92 33.46
CA LEU A 547 -9.56 -16.97 33.90
C LEU A 547 -8.29 -17.69 34.38
N LEU A 548 -8.44 -18.71 35.21
CA LEU A 548 -7.30 -19.53 35.73
C LEU A 548 -6.60 -20.29 34.59
N ASP A 549 -7.34 -20.84 33.64
CA ASP A 549 -6.80 -21.53 32.45
C ASP A 549 -6.07 -20.57 31.51
N ALA A 550 -6.54 -19.32 31.42
CA ALA A 550 -5.86 -18.26 30.68
C ALA A 550 -4.53 -17.89 31.34
N VAL A 551 -4.49 -17.68 32.66
CA VAL A 551 -3.25 -17.42 33.45
C VAL A 551 -2.26 -18.57 33.28
N PHE A 552 -2.71 -19.82 33.42
CA PHE A 552 -1.87 -21.00 33.22
C PHE A 552 -1.23 -21.05 31.82
N SER A 553 -1.95 -20.56 30.81
CA SER A 553 -1.55 -20.61 29.40
C SER A 553 -0.62 -19.45 28.99
N MET A 554 -0.54 -18.38 29.78
CA MET A 554 0.31 -17.22 29.47
C MET A 554 1.79 -17.48 29.76
N PRO A 555 2.71 -16.81 29.04
CA PRO A 555 4.13 -16.76 29.40
C PRO A 555 4.31 -16.22 30.81
N ALA A 556 5.08 -16.95 31.63
CA ALA A 556 5.28 -16.63 33.06
C ALA A 556 5.86 -15.22 33.28
N GLU A 557 6.72 -14.77 32.37
CA GLU A 557 7.35 -13.45 32.40
C GLU A 557 6.35 -12.28 32.27
N LEU A 558 5.21 -12.50 31.60
CA LEU A 558 4.17 -11.48 31.50
C LEU A 558 3.38 -11.34 32.81
N CYS A 559 3.16 -12.41 33.51
CA CYS A 559 2.55 -12.37 34.85
C CYS A 559 3.41 -11.58 35.84
N ALA A 560 4.75 -11.70 35.78
CA ALA A 560 5.70 -10.97 36.62
C ALA A 560 5.73 -9.46 36.37
N ARG A 561 5.81 -9.08 35.08
CA ARG A 561 5.92 -7.67 34.68
C ARG A 561 4.69 -6.82 35.02
N SER A 562 3.55 -7.44 35.20
CA SER A 562 2.29 -6.72 35.41
C SER A 562 2.18 -6.00 36.75
N GLY A 563 3.07 -6.27 37.74
CA GLY A 563 2.91 -5.82 39.11
C GLY A 563 1.64 -6.37 39.79
N ARG A 564 0.99 -7.37 39.18
CA ARG A 564 -0.27 -7.99 39.64
C ARG A 564 -0.10 -9.43 40.10
N LEU A 565 1.16 -9.86 40.29
CA LEU A 565 1.48 -11.23 40.65
C LEU A 565 0.75 -11.68 41.93
N ASP A 566 0.71 -10.81 42.96
CA ASP A 566 0.02 -11.09 44.21
C ASP A 566 -1.49 -11.27 44.00
N CYS A 567 -2.14 -10.38 43.24
CA CYS A 567 -3.56 -10.47 42.96
C CYS A 567 -3.94 -11.76 42.18
N LEU A 568 -3.09 -12.18 41.24
CA LEU A 568 -3.27 -13.44 40.53
C LEU A 568 -3.06 -14.65 41.41
N ALA A 569 -2.07 -14.58 42.31
CA ALA A 569 -1.78 -15.64 43.28
C ALA A 569 -2.91 -15.76 44.31
N ASP A 570 -3.37 -14.66 44.87
CA ASP A 570 -4.49 -14.64 45.84
C ASP A 570 -5.76 -15.22 45.20
N PHE A 571 -6.10 -14.79 43.96
CA PHE A 571 -7.23 -15.35 43.25
C PHE A 571 -7.09 -16.86 43.01
N ALA A 572 -5.90 -17.33 42.67
CA ALA A 572 -5.67 -18.75 42.47
C ALA A 572 -5.75 -19.52 43.81
N VAL A 573 -5.20 -18.98 44.91
CA VAL A 573 -5.28 -19.59 46.26
C VAL A 573 -6.73 -19.68 46.74
N ASP A 574 -7.53 -18.62 46.58
CA ASP A 574 -8.94 -18.60 46.98
C ASP A 574 -9.79 -19.65 46.24
N ASN A 575 -9.32 -20.11 45.08
CA ASN A 575 -10.01 -21.12 44.28
C ASN A 575 -9.43 -22.55 44.42
N MET A 576 -8.45 -22.77 45.29
CA MET A 576 -7.89 -24.12 45.53
C MET A 576 -8.87 -25.08 46.24
N ASP A 577 -9.77 -24.55 47.06
CA ASP A 577 -10.77 -25.32 47.81
C ASP A 577 -12.19 -25.17 47.20
N HIS A 578 -12.29 -24.70 45.95
CA HIS A 578 -13.55 -24.51 45.28
C HIS A 578 -14.31 -25.83 45.07
N GLU A 579 -15.67 -25.82 45.11
CA GLU A 579 -16.48 -27.04 44.99
C GLU A 579 -16.31 -27.75 43.63
N ASP A 580 -16.10 -27.01 42.52
CA ASP A 580 -15.86 -27.57 41.19
C ASP A 580 -14.39 -28.03 41.01
N ASP A 581 -14.22 -29.33 40.73
CA ASP A 581 -12.92 -29.95 40.48
C ASP A 581 -12.09 -29.27 39.38
N ARG A 582 -12.76 -28.77 38.33
CA ARG A 582 -12.07 -28.10 37.21
C ARG A 582 -11.43 -26.82 37.67
N VAL A 583 -12.15 -26.05 38.51
CA VAL A 583 -11.63 -24.79 39.10
C VAL A 583 -10.43 -25.06 40.00
N ARG A 584 -10.53 -26.06 40.91
CA ARG A 584 -9.41 -26.45 41.76
C ARG A 584 -8.17 -26.84 40.96
N VAL A 585 -8.32 -27.68 39.95
CA VAL A 585 -7.21 -28.12 39.10
C VAL A 585 -6.61 -26.95 38.32
N ALA A 586 -7.43 -26.03 37.82
CA ALA A 586 -6.96 -24.84 37.12
C ALA A 586 -6.21 -23.89 38.06
N ALA A 587 -6.69 -23.73 39.32
CA ALA A 587 -6.04 -22.92 40.34
C ALA A 587 -4.63 -23.44 40.68
N VAL A 588 -4.49 -24.75 40.90
CA VAL A 588 -3.17 -25.38 41.15
C VAL A 588 -2.22 -25.21 39.96
N ARG A 589 -2.73 -25.32 38.71
CA ARG A 589 -1.93 -25.11 37.51
C ARG A 589 -1.47 -23.66 37.36
N ALA A 590 -2.36 -22.70 37.60
CA ALA A 590 -2.04 -21.27 37.55
C ALA A 590 -0.95 -20.94 38.61
N LEU A 591 -1.11 -21.39 39.87
CA LEU A 591 -0.11 -21.22 40.93
C LEU A 591 1.25 -21.80 40.54
N LYS A 592 1.30 -22.94 39.87
CA LYS A 592 2.57 -23.53 39.44
C LYS A 592 3.31 -22.61 38.44
N VAL A 593 2.60 -21.92 37.56
CA VAL A 593 3.21 -20.92 36.65
C VAL A 593 3.67 -19.71 37.45
N LEU A 594 2.83 -19.16 38.30
CA LEU A 594 3.14 -17.97 39.10
C LEU A 594 4.33 -18.19 40.04
N THR A 595 4.40 -19.36 40.71
CA THR A 595 5.55 -19.72 41.60
C THR A 595 6.86 -19.92 40.84
N SER A 596 6.81 -20.34 39.57
CA SER A 596 8.01 -20.48 38.75
C SER A 596 8.66 -19.12 38.42
N VAL A 597 7.90 -18.04 38.46
CA VAL A 597 8.38 -16.65 38.29
C VAL A 597 9.13 -16.20 39.55
N VAL A 598 8.50 -16.36 40.72
CA VAL A 598 9.09 -15.96 42.01
C VAL A 598 10.43 -16.67 42.29
N THR A 599 10.54 -17.94 41.90
CA THR A 599 11.77 -18.71 42.06
C THR A 599 12.90 -18.23 41.15
N ARG A 600 12.58 -17.73 39.94
CA ARG A 600 13.58 -17.17 39.03
C ARG A 600 14.07 -15.79 39.47
N GLU A 601 13.18 -14.92 39.95
CA GLU A 601 13.55 -13.59 40.46
C GLU A 601 14.43 -13.67 41.73
N ASN A 602 14.24 -14.68 42.58
CA ASN A 602 15.07 -14.91 43.76
C ASN A 602 16.39 -15.62 43.45
N ALA A 603 16.61 -16.10 42.23
CA ALA A 603 17.82 -16.79 41.77
C ALA A 603 18.77 -15.89 40.95
N CYS A 604 18.35 -14.68 40.60
CA CYS A 604 19.16 -13.63 39.99
C CYS A 604 19.54 -12.58 40.99
#